data_1fbaa58b746650806924ad328f8b18f9
#
_entry.id   1fbaa58b746650806924ad328f8b18f9
#
_cell.length_a   1.000
_cell.length_b   1.000
_cell.length_c   1.000
_cell.angle_alpha   90.00
_cell.angle_beta   90.00
_cell.angle_gamma   90.00
#
_symmetry.space_group_name_H-M   'P 1'
#
loop_
_entity.id
_entity.type
_entity.pdbx_description
1 polymer ?
#
loop_
_entity_poly.entity_id
_entity_poly.type
_entity_poly.pdbx_seq_one_letter_code
_entity_poly.pdbx_strand_id
1 'polypeptide(L)'
;MNKFSVSGVNDGLVSPMHSFLEALMSDNTIPKTVERVALNIRSKDINSRFQPIEIQLERTSSKTPWQLRFIATFDVMVAGKPQKELSLYFNFAGCWFYHPEIKQCSLQRPEVQTLLASWLKAITHTLITQPAISIKITSVH
;
A
#
# COMPACT_ATOMS: atom_id res chain seq x y z
N MET A 1 9.42 3.35 -18.58
CA MET A 1 8.98 4.14 -17.43
C MET A 1 7.83 3.43 -16.73
N ASN A 2 7.97 3.17 -15.44
CA ASN A 2 6.92 2.49 -14.67
C ASN A 2 5.86 3.49 -14.26
N LYS A 3 4.70 3.41 -14.90
CA LYS A 3 3.56 4.24 -14.54
C LYS A 3 2.61 3.46 -13.64
N PHE A 4 1.87 4.18 -12.83
CA PHE A 4 0.87 3.59 -11.96
C PHE A 4 -0.51 4.07 -12.35
N SER A 5 -1.46 3.19 -12.22
CA SER A 5 -2.87 3.53 -12.33
C SER A 5 -3.63 2.92 -11.16
N VAL A 6 -4.81 3.42 -10.91
CA VAL A 6 -5.66 2.93 -9.83
C VAL A 6 -7.11 2.93 -10.31
N SER A 7 -7.84 1.91 -9.93
CA SER A 7 -9.27 1.81 -10.22
C SER A 7 -10.08 2.10 -8.96
N GLY A 8 -11.32 2.51 -9.13
CA GLY A 8 -12.26 2.72 -8.03
C GLY A 8 -12.16 4.07 -7.34
N VAL A 9 -11.10 4.86 -7.58
CA VAL A 9 -10.92 6.20 -7.01
C VAL A 9 -10.32 7.12 -8.06
N ASN A 10 -10.41 8.42 -7.80
CA ASN A 10 -9.78 9.44 -8.64
C ASN A 10 -8.25 9.33 -8.48
N ASP A 11 -7.51 9.38 -9.60
CA ASP A 11 -6.05 9.32 -9.59
C ASP A 11 -5.42 10.39 -8.71
N GLY A 12 -6.04 11.55 -8.59
CA GLY A 12 -5.56 12.62 -7.73
C GLY A 12 -5.48 12.26 -6.25
N LEU A 13 -6.32 11.32 -5.79
CA LEU A 13 -6.30 10.89 -4.39
C LEU A 13 -5.02 10.12 -4.05
N VAL A 14 -4.48 9.38 -5.00
CA VAL A 14 -3.30 8.54 -4.77
C VAL A 14 -2.01 9.17 -5.30
N SER A 15 -2.11 10.36 -5.92
CA SER A 15 -0.97 11.04 -6.51
C SER A 15 0.20 11.29 -5.53
N PRO A 16 -0.03 11.56 -4.22
CA PRO A 16 1.10 11.72 -3.30
C PRO A 16 2.02 10.51 -3.22
N MET A 17 1.49 9.32 -3.47
CA MET A 17 2.25 8.08 -3.41
C MET A 17 2.81 7.66 -4.77
N HIS A 18 2.29 8.18 -5.89
CA HIS A 18 2.71 7.77 -7.23
C HIS A 18 4.21 7.95 -7.44
N SER A 19 4.74 9.14 -7.15
CA SER A 19 6.16 9.44 -7.35
C SER A 19 7.05 8.51 -6.52
N PHE A 20 6.64 8.26 -5.28
CA PHE A 20 7.37 7.35 -4.41
C PHE A 20 7.39 5.92 -4.96
N LEU A 21 6.23 5.41 -5.39
CA LEU A 21 6.12 4.06 -5.94
C LEU A 21 6.87 3.93 -7.27
N GLU A 22 6.80 4.93 -8.14
CA GLU A 22 7.52 4.93 -9.40
C GLU A 22 9.04 4.88 -9.16
N ALA A 23 9.55 5.70 -8.26
CA ALA A 23 10.97 5.70 -7.91
C ALA A 23 11.40 4.35 -7.33
N LEU A 24 10.60 3.80 -6.41
CA LEU A 24 10.89 2.52 -5.77
C LEU A 24 10.95 1.39 -6.79
N MET A 25 9.97 1.32 -7.70
CA MET A 25 9.92 0.27 -8.72
C MET A 25 11.02 0.44 -9.78
N SER A 26 11.43 1.67 -10.05
CA SER A 26 12.52 1.95 -11.00
C SER A 26 13.89 1.60 -10.42
N ASP A 27 14.06 1.76 -9.10
CA ASP A 27 15.32 1.46 -8.42
C ASP A 27 15.55 -0.04 -8.21
N ASN A 28 14.54 -0.86 -8.48
CA ASN A 28 14.60 -2.31 -8.28
C ASN A 28 14.40 -3.03 -9.61
N THR A 29 15.23 -4.04 -9.86
CA THR A 29 15.10 -4.87 -11.05
C THR A 29 14.00 -5.90 -10.83
N ILE A 30 12.90 -5.76 -11.56
CA ILE A 30 11.78 -6.70 -11.52
C ILE A 30 11.81 -7.55 -12.79
N PRO A 31 11.90 -8.88 -12.67
CA PRO A 31 11.88 -9.75 -13.86
C PRO A 31 10.63 -9.51 -14.72
N LYS A 32 10.82 -9.56 -16.04
CA LYS A 32 9.74 -9.27 -16.99
C LYS A 32 8.55 -10.23 -16.87
N THR A 33 8.80 -11.43 -16.35
CA THR A 33 7.77 -12.46 -16.17
C THR A 33 6.93 -12.25 -14.92
N VAL A 34 7.33 -11.36 -14.03
CA VAL A 34 6.60 -11.10 -12.78
C VAL A 34 5.46 -10.15 -13.05
N GLU A 35 4.24 -10.57 -12.72
CA GLU A 35 3.02 -9.80 -12.92
C GLU A 35 2.47 -9.19 -11.63
N ARG A 36 2.89 -9.69 -10.46
CA ARG A 36 2.47 -9.19 -9.16
C ARG A 36 3.64 -9.07 -8.22
N VAL A 37 3.66 -7.98 -7.46
CA VAL A 37 4.63 -7.79 -6.39
C VAL A 37 3.90 -7.32 -5.13
N ALA A 38 4.45 -7.68 -3.99
CA ALA A 38 4.02 -7.17 -2.70
C ALA A 38 5.14 -6.33 -2.11
N LEU A 39 4.79 -5.12 -1.69
CA LEU A 39 5.68 -4.24 -0.96
C LEU A 39 5.35 -4.38 0.52
N ASN A 40 6.30 -4.88 1.30
CA ASN A 40 6.13 -5.03 2.75
C ASN A 40 6.95 -3.93 3.43
N ILE A 41 6.24 -3.05 4.12
CA ILE A 41 6.81 -1.84 4.72
C ILE A 41 6.71 -1.97 6.23
N ARG A 42 7.85 -1.88 6.92
CA ARG A 42 7.93 -2.05 8.37
C ARG A 42 8.96 -1.10 8.96
N SER A 43 8.81 -0.80 10.24
CA SER A 43 9.86 -0.13 10.99
C SER A 43 10.90 -1.15 11.45
N LYS A 44 12.19 -0.78 11.36
CA LYS A 44 13.29 -1.55 11.93
C LYS A 44 13.38 -1.38 13.45
N ASP A 45 12.74 -0.35 13.98
CA ASP A 45 12.72 -0.06 15.41
C ASP A 45 11.58 -0.86 16.07
N ILE A 46 11.93 -1.80 16.94
CA ILE A 46 10.95 -2.66 17.62
C ILE A 46 10.04 -1.89 18.57
N ASN A 47 10.44 -0.70 18.98
CA ASN A 47 9.65 0.16 19.87
C ASN A 47 8.77 1.13 19.08
N SER A 48 8.84 1.12 17.76
CA SER A 48 8.03 2.00 16.93
C SER A 48 6.57 1.58 16.94
N ARG A 49 5.68 2.57 16.88
CA ARG A 49 4.24 2.36 16.72
C ARG A 49 3.81 2.38 15.25
N PHE A 50 4.78 2.37 14.34
CA PHE A 50 4.50 2.33 12.91
C PHE A 50 3.77 1.03 12.56
N GLN A 51 2.57 1.13 12.01
CA GLN A 51 1.78 -0.03 11.61
C GLN A 51 2.39 -0.62 10.33
N PRO A 52 2.67 -1.93 10.32
CA PRO A 52 3.14 -2.58 9.09
C PRO A 52 2.15 -2.39 7.95
N ILE A 53 2.68 -2.22 6.73
CA ILE A 53 1.88 -1.98 5.53
C ILE A 53 2.25 -3.01 4.47
N GLU A 54 1.23 -3.53 3.79
CA GLU A 54 1.43 -4.31 2.58
C GLU A 54 0.72 -3.61 1.44
N ILE A 55 1.45 -3.36 0.35
CA ILE A 55 0.90 -2.79 -0.88
C ILE A 55 1.11 -3.83 -1.97
N GLN A 56 0.03 -4.21 -2.65
CA GLN A 56 0.15 -5.14 -3.77
C GLN A 56 -0.09 -4.42 -5.08
N LEU A 57 0.83 -4.64 -6.02
CA LEU A 57 0.79 -4.08 -7.37
C LEU A 57 0.69 -5.23 -8.36
N GLU A 58 0.00 -5.00 -9.48
CA GLU A 58 -0.05 -5.98 -10.57
C GLU A 58 0.05 -5.31 -11.93
N ARG A 59 0.51 -6.06 -12.90
CA ARG A 59 0.54 -5.63 -14.30
C ARG A 59 0.23 -6.83 -15.19
N THR A 60 -0.27 -6.55 -16.40
CA THR A 60 -0.58 -7.62 -17.35
C THR A 60 0.65 -8.08 -18.13
N SER A 61 1.65 -7.21 -18.28
CA SER A 61 2.92 -7.54 -18.91
C SER A 61 4.00 -6.56 -18.46
N SER A 62 5.25 -6.83 -18.84
CA SER A 62 6.38 -5.94 -18.54
C SER A 62 6.27 -4.58 -19.22
N LYS A 63 5.38 -4.46 -20.20
CA LYS A 63 5.19 -3.22 -20.98
C LYS A 63 4.00 -2.39 -20.52
N THR A 64 3.18 -2.91 -19.62
CA THR A 64 2.00 -2.21 -19.12
C THR A 64 2.30 -1.54 -17.77
N PRO A 65 1.55 -0.47 -17.41
CA PRO A 65 1.71 0.17 -16.12
C PRO A 65 1.36 -0.78 -14.98
N TRP A 66 2.02 -0.60 -13.84
CA TRP A 66 1.60 -1.25 -12.61
C TRP A 66 0.28 -0.68 -12.14
N GLN A 67 -0.60 -1.55 -11.67
CA GLN A 67 -1.87 -1.16 -11.08
C GLN A 67 -1.85 -1.44 -9.58
N LEU A 68 -2.34 -0.49 -8.82
CA LEU A 68 -2.48 -0.64 -7.36
C LEU A 68 -3.68 -1.55 -7.10
N ARG A 69 -3.45 -2.70 -6.49
CA ARG A 69 -4.51 -3.66 -6.16
C ARG A 69 -5.11 -3.41 -4.80
N PHE A 70 -4.27 -3.34 -3.78
CA PHE A 70 -4.74 -3.05 -2.43
C PHE A 70 -3.63 -2.44 -1.58
N ILE A 71 -4.04 -1.78 -0.52
CA ILE A 71 -3.18 -1.32 0.57
C ILE A 71 -3.79 -1.86 1.86
N ALA A 72 -3.00 -2.61 2.63
CA ALA A 72 -3.42 -3.14 3.92
C ALA A 72 -2.48 -2.63 5.01
N THR A 73 -3.05 -2.18 6.12
CA THR A 73 -2.28 -1.88 7.33
C THR A 73 -2.64 -2.86 8.41
N PHE A 74 -1.69 -3.14 9.30
CA PHE A 74 -1.88 -4.10 10.38
C PHE A 74 -1.59 -3.43 11.71
N ASP A 75 -2.26 -3.88 12.76
CA ASP A 75 -1.99 -3.37 14.10
C ASP A 75 -0.56 -3.70 14.52
N VAL A 76 0.01 -2.83 15.34
CA VAL A 76 1.34 -3.07 15.89
C VAL A 76 1.28 -4.31 16.78
N MET A 77 2.20 -5.25 16.55
CA MET A 77 2.30 -6.47 17.35
C MET A 77 2.68 -6.12 18.77
N VAL A 78 1.84 -6.55 19.72
CA VAL A 78 2.11 -6.40 21.15
C VAL A 78 2.54 -7.74 21.71
N ALA A 79 3.43 -7.72 22.70
CA ALA A 79 3.87 -8.95 23.37
C ALA A 79 2.64 -9.73 23.89
N GLY A 80 2.56 -11.02 23.54
CA GLY A 80 1.42 -11.87 23.87
C GLY A 80 0.35 -12.00 22.80
N LYS A 81 0.43 -11.21 21.72
CA LYS A 81 -0.46 -11.34 20.56
C LYS A 81 0.35 -11.82 19.34
N PRO A 82 0.29 -13.12 19.01
CA PRO A 82 1.12 -13.67 17.94
C PRO A 82 0.62 -13.38 16.54
N GLN A 83 -0.60 -12.86 16.37
CA GLN A 83 -1.21 -12.67 15.06
C GLN A 83 -1.31 -11.21 14.70
N LYS A 84 -1.04 -10.90 13.41
CA LYS A 84 -1.31 -9.59 12.82
C LYS A 84 -2.82 -9.42 12.69
N GLU A 85 -3.34 -8.30 13.19
CA GLU A 85 -4.73 -7.93 12.99
C GLU A 85 -4.82 -6.83 11.94
N LEU A 86 -5.70 -7.02 10.96
CA LEU A 86 -5.94 -6.05 9.90
C LEU A 86 -6.56 -4.79 10.48
N SER A 87 -5.95 -3.63 10.23
CA SER A 87 -6.44 -2.33 10.70
C SER A 87 -7.22 -1.60 9.62
N LEU A 88 -6.59 -1.32 8.48
CA LEU A 88 -7.23 -0.69 7.34
C LEU A 88 -6.95 -1.53 6.09
N TYR A 89 -7.95 -1.63 5.23
CA TYR A 89 -7.80 -2.36 3.97
C TYR A 89 -8.53 -1.63 2.85
N PHE A 90 -7.75 -1.08 1.92
CA PHE A 90 -8.27 -0.42 0.73
C PHE A 90 -8.07 -1.36 -0.44
N ASN A 91 -9.15 -1.93 -0.96
CA ASN A 91 -9.11 -2.83 -2.11
C ASN A 91 -9.53 -2.07 -3.37
N PHE A 92 -8.57 -1.67 -4.19
CA PHE A 92 -8.83 -0.91 -5.40
C PHE A 92 -9.37 -1.79 -6.52
N ALA A 93 -8.88 -3.02 -6.59
CA ALA A 93 -9.35 -3.97 -7.61
C ALA A 93 -10.83 -4.30 -7.45
N GLY A 94 -11.31 -4.47 -6.22
CA GLY A 94 -12.70 -4.79 -5.91
C GLY A 94 -13.55 -3.59 -5.51
N CYS A 95 -12.94 -2.42 -5.38
CA CYS A 95 -13.63 -1.17 -5.02
C CYS A 95 -14.33 -1.24 -3.66
N TRP A 96 -13.64 -1.79 -2.64
CA TRP A 96 -14.19 -1.84 -1.28
C TRP A 96 -13.13 -1.50 -0.24
N PHE A 97 -13.62 -1.17 0.96
CA PHE A 97 -12.83 -0.77 2.12
C PHE A 97 -13.27 -1.58 3.34
N TYR A 98 -12.32 -1.85 4.23
CA TYR A 98 -12.59 -2.54 5.49
C TYR A 98 -11.91 -1.84 6.66
N HIS A 99 -12.63 -1.74 7.76
CA HIS A 99 -12.13 -1.32 9.06
C HIS A 99 -12.84 -2.18 10.12
N PRO A 100 -12.14 -2.63 11.18
CA PRO A 100 -12.74 -3.52 12.18
C PRO A 100 -14.07 -3.05 12.78
N GLU A 101 -14.23 -1.75 12.98
CA GLU A 101 -15.46 -1.18 13.56
C GLU A 101 -16.55 -0.94 12.53
N ILE A 102 -16.17 -0.59 11.30
CA ILE A 102 -17.11 -0.26 10.22
C ILE A 102 -17.50 -1.50 9.42
N LYS A 103 -16.59 -2.50 9.40
CA LYS A 103 -16.68 -3.66 8.54
C LYS A 103 -16.49 -3.26 7.08
N GLN A 104 -17.04 -4.00 6.14
CA GLN A 104 -16.85 -3.76 4.72
C GLN A 104 -17.83 -2.73 4.19
N CYS A 105 -17.33 -1.80 3.37
CA CYS A 105 -18.17 -0.82 2.69
C CYS A 105 -17.53 -0.41 1.36
N SER A 106 -18.23 0.42 0.58
CA SER A 106 -17.71 0.86 -0.72
C SER A 106 -16.53 1.81 -0.56
N LEU A 107 -15.50 1.60 -1.38
CA LEU A 107 -14.36 2.49 -1.49
C LEU A 107 -14.76 3.89 -2.01
N GLN A 108 -15.89 3.99 -2.69
CA GLN A 108 -16.35 5.25 -3.26
C GLN A 108 -17.10 6.16 -2.27
N ARG A 109 -17.30 5.70 -1.04
CA ARG A 109 -17.91 6.58 -0.01
C ARG A 109 -17.02 7.79 0.23
N PRO A 110 -17.59 9.01 0.28
CA PRO A 110 -16.79 10.22 0.50
C PRO A 110 -15.94 10.18 1.76
N GLU A 111 -16.46 9.60 2.86
CA GLU A 111 -15.72 9.47 4.11
C GLU A 111 -14.48 8.57 3.95
N VAL A 112 -14.61 7.50 3.17
CA VAL A 112 -13.52 6.58 2.90
C VAL A 112 -12.46 7.23 2.02
N GLN A 113 -12.87 7.97 1.00
CA GLN A 113 -11.94 8.68 0.12
C GLN A 113 -11.19 9.78 0.86
N THR A 114 -11.85 10.49 1.78
CA THR A 114 -11.20 11.48 2.63
C THR A 114 -10.16 10.82 3.55
N LEU A 115 -10.51 9.67 4.13
CA LEU A 115 -9.59 8.90 4.95
C LEU A 115 -8.38 8.43 4.14
N LEU A 116 -8.63 7.90 2.95
CA LEU A 116 -7.55 7.44 2.06
C LEU A 116 -6.59 8.58 1.70
N ALA A 117 -7.13 9.73 1.32
CA ALA A 117 -6.31 10.89 0.96
C ALA A 117 -5.43 11.35 2.13
N SER A 118 -6.00 11.45 3.33
CA SER A 118 -5.27 11.84 4.54
C SER A 118 -4.21 10.81 4.90
N TRP A 119 -4.55 9.54 4.84
CA TRP A 119 -3.63 8.45 5.16
C TRP A 119 -2.47 8.41 4.19
N LEU A 120 -2.73 8.51 2.88
CA LEU A 120 -1.68 8.49 1.86
C LEU A 120 -0.71 9.67 2.03
N LYS A 121 -1.23 10.84 2.32
CA LYS A 121 -0.38 12.02 2.55
C LYS A 121 0.53 11.82 3.75
N ALA A 122 -0.02 11.34 4.85
CA ALA A 122 0.72 11.12 6.08
C ALA A 122 1.78 10.02 5.91
N ILE A 123 1.42 8.89 5.30
CA ILE A 123 2.32 7.76 5.15
C ILE A 123 3.44 8.06 4.14
N THR A 124 3.12 8.75 3.06
CA THR A 124 4.13 9.15 2.07
C THR A 124 5.19 10.04 2.72
N HIS A 125 4.77 10.99 3.55
CA HIS A 125 5.69 11.85 4.30
C HIS A 125 6.59 11.00 5.23
N THR A 126 6.00 10.05 5.95
CA THR A 126 6.74 9.16 6.85
C THR A 126 7.76 8.32 6.09
N LEU A 127 7.39 7.74 4.94
CA LEU A 127 8.28 6.91 4.13
C LEU A 127 9.48 7.70 3.59
N ILE A 128 9.30 8.97 3.32
CA ILE A 128 10.37 9.84 2.81
C ILE A 128 11.32 10.29 3.94
N THR A 129 10.77 10.55 5.13
CA THR A 129 11.52 11.22 6.21
C THR A 129 12.08 10.29 7.27
N GLN A 130 11.56 9.06 7.40
CA GLN A 130 11.97 8.15 8.49
C GLN A 130 13.01 7.14 8.01
N PRO A 131 14.27 7.22 8.48
CA PRO A 131 15.33 6.31 8.04
C PRO A 131 15.16 4.87 8.58
N ALA A 132 14.36 4.68 9.62
CA ALA A 132 14.16 3.36 10.23
C ALA A 132 13.15 2.50 9.46
N ILE A 133 12.54 3.00 8.39
CA ILE A 133 11.57 2.25 7.61
C ILE A 133 12.28 1.33 6.64
N SER A 134 11.86 0.07 6.64
CA SER A 134 12.35 -0.97 5.74
C SER A 134 11.27 -1.34 4.74
N ILE A 135 11.65 -1.45 3.46
CA ILE A 135 10.73 -1.84 2.39
C ILE A 135 11.31 -3.07 1.70
N LYS A 136 10.54 -4.14 1.66
CA LYS A 136 10.91 -5.38 1.00
C LYS A 136 9.94 -5.65 -0.14
N ILE A 137 10.48 -5.89 -1.34
CA ILE A 137 9.68 -6.22 -2.52
C ILE A 137 9.76 -7.72 -2.75
N THR A 138 8.62 -8.40 -2.84
CA THR A 138 8.56 -9.83 -3.12
C THR A 138 7.64 -10.09 -4.30
N SER A 139 8.01 -11.09 -5.12
CA SER A 139 7.14 -11.54 -6.20
C SER A 139 5.99 -12.35 -5.63
N VAL A 140 4.80 -12.16 -6.18
CA VAL A 140 3.58 -12.89 -5.81
C VAL A 140 3.19 -13.80 -6.97
N HIS A 141 3.01 -15.06 -6.67
CA HIS A 141 2.66 -16.08 -7.68
C HIS A 141 1.21 -16.52 -7.60
#